data_2c602b2a2a9b4fc1503696d62dd59701
#
_entry.id   2c602b2a2a9b4fc1503696d62dd59701
#
_cell.length_a   1.000
_cell.length_b   1.000
_cell.length_c   1.000
_cell.angle_alpha   90.00
_cell.angle_beta   90.00
_cell.angle_gamma   90.00
#
_symmetry.space_group_name_H-M   'P 1'
#
loop_
_entity.id
_entity.type
_entity.pdbx_description
1 polymer ?
#
loop_
_entity_poly.entity_id
_entity_poly.type
_entity_poly.pdbx_seq_one_letter_code
_entity_poly.pdbx_strand_id
1 'polypeptide(L)'
;MIGTLCFSAGNMLSSLQQKAGLKPLTTNAWGMLYGAGMLAVYCALRGIPFDMEWNTRYIGSLLYLVIPGSVIGFTAYLTLVGRMGPERAAYCTVLFPLVALNVSAFAEGYQWTPPALAGLVLVMLGNVLVFRKPKPVALSAKLA
;
A
#
# COMPACT_ATOMS: atom_id res chain seq x y z
N MET A 1 -5.76 12.22 4.23
CA MET A 1 -5.08 12.06 5.53
C MET A 1 -5.58 10.86 6.33
N ILE A 2 -6.90 10.68 6.56
CA ILE A 2 -7.43 9.53 7.32
C ILE A 2 -6.99 8.19 6.74
N GLY A 3 -7.09 7.99 5.42
CA GLY A 3 -6.67 6.76 4.76
C GLY A 3 -5.17 6.43 4.95
N THR A 4 -4.31 7.45 4.99
CA THR A 4 -2.87 7.27 5.24
C THR A 4 -2.61 6.82 6.67
N LEU A 5 -3.35 7.36 7.63
CA LEU A 5 -3.28 6.94 9.04
C LEU A 5 -3.74 5.49 9.21
N CYS A 6 -4.87 5.12 8.58
CA CYS A 6 -5.37 3.75 8.60
C CYS A 6 -4.37 2.77 7.95
N PHE A 7 -3.76 3.17 6.82
CA PHE A 7 -2.74 2.37 6.16
C PHE A 7 -1.50 2.16 7.05
N SER A 8 -1.03 3.23 7.70
CA SER A 8 0.11 3.16 8.63
C SER A 8 -0.20 2.28 9.83
N ALA A 9 -1.38 2.45 10.44
CA ALA A 9 -1.83 1.60 11.55
C ALA A 9 -1.92 0.13 11.13
N GLY A 10 -2.44 -0.17 9.94
CA GLY A 10 -2.50 -1.51 9.38
C GLY A 10 -1.12 -2.15 9.23
N ASN A 11 -0.13 -1.40 8.74
CA ASN A 11 1.25 -1.88 8.61
C ASN A 11 1.89 -2.18 9.99
N MET A 12 1.67 -1.32 10.98
CA MET A 12 2.16 -1.55 12.34
C MET A 12 1.50 -2.80 12.96
N LEU A 13 0.18 -2.93 12.81
CA LEU A 13 -0.56 -4.07 13.31
C LEU A 13 -0.10 -5.37 12.65
N SER A 14 0.08 -5.37 11.33
CA SER A 14 0.62 -6.52 10.59
C SER A 14 2.01 -6.93 11.08
N SER A 15 2.89 -5.97 11.36
CA SER A 15 4.22 -6.23 11.91
C SER A 15 4.13 -6.89 13.30
N LEU A 16 3.24 -6.42 14.16
CA LEU A 16 3.01 -6.99 15.49
C LEU A 16 2.46 -8.42 15.41
N GLN A 17 1.48 -8.65 14.53
CA GLN A 17 0.88 -9.98 14.33
C GLN A 17 1.93 -10.99 13.82
N GLN A 18 2.81 -10.57 12.93
CA GLN A 18 3.89 -11.44 12.44
C GLN A 18 4.93 -11.75 13.53
N LYS A 19 5.24 -10.80 14.40
CA LYS A 19 6.08 -11.05 15.60
C LYS A 19 5.43 -12.04 16.57
N ALA A 20 4.09 -12.08 16.60
CA ALA A 20 3.34 -13.07 17.36
C ALA A 20 3.20 -14.43 16.64
N GLY A 21 3.88 -14.63 15.50
CA GLY A 21 3.90 -15.89 14.76
C GLY A 21 2.77 -16.08 13.74
N LEU A 22 1.91 -15.08 13.53
CA LEU A 22 0.82 -15.16 12.56
C LEU A 22 1.36 -14.96 11.12
N LYS A 23 0.85 -15.79 10.20
CA LYS A 23 1.25 -15.71 8.79
C LYS A 23 0.59 -14.50 8.09
N PRO A 24 1.34 -13.70 7.31
CA PRO A 24 0.79 -12.54 6.58
C PRO A 24 -0.40 -12.88 5.67
N LEU A 25 -0.37 -14.04 5.02
CA LEU A 25 -1.45 -14.49 4.16
C LEU A 25 -2.77 -14.66 4.94
N THR A 26 -2.72 -15.27 6.11
CA THR A 26 -3.91 -15.50 6.95
C THR A 26 -4.47 -14.19 7.48
N THR A 27 -3.62 -13.31 8.00
CA THR A 27 -4.05 -12.01 8.54
C THR A 27 -4.59 -11.10 7.44
N ASN A 28 -4.00 -11.14 6.25
CA ASN A 28 -4.49 -10.42 5.08
C ASN A 28 -5.87 -10.93 4.63
N ALA A 29 -6.05 -12.25 4.55
CA ALA A 29 -7.34 -12.84 4.17
C ALA A 29 -8.47 -12.43 5.12
N TRP A 30 -8.25 -12.50 6.43
CA TRP A 30 -9.23 -12.06 7.42
C TRP A 30 -9.48 -10.56 7.36
N GLY A 31 -8.42 -9.75 7.19
CA GLY A 31 -8.54 -8.29 7.04
C GLY A 31 -9.37 -7.91 5.81
N MET A 32 -9.16 -8.57 4.68
CA MET A 32 -9.95 -8.36 3.47
C MET A 32 -11.40 -8.81 3.65
N LEU A 33 -11.64 -9.93 4.33
CA LEU A 33 -13.00 -10.42 4.60
C LEU A 33 -13.79 -9.42 5.45
N TYR A 34 -13.21 -8.93 6.54
CA TYR A 34 -13.85 -7.91 7.37
C TYR A 34 -14.06 -6.60 6.62
N GLY A 35 -13.06 -6.16 5.85
CA GLY A 35 -13.18 -4.95 5.02
C GLY A 35 -14.30 -5.06 3.99
N ALA A 36 -14.39 -6.19 3.30
CA ALA A 36 -15.46 -6.47 2.36
C ALA A 36 -16.84 -6.50 3.03
N GLY A 37 -16.94 -7.14 4.20
CA GLY A 37 -18.18 -7.17 4.99
C GLY A 37 -18.63 -5.77 5.41
N MET A 38 -17.72 -4.95 5.93
CA MET A 38 -18.02 -3.57 6.31
C MET A 38 -18.47 -2.73 5.10
N LEU A 39 -17.81 -2.90 3.97
CA LEU A 39 -18.18 -2.19 2.74
C LEU A 39 -19.54 -2.64 2.23
N ALA A 40 -19.84 -3.94 2.25
CA ALA A 40 -21.15 -4.47 1.88
C ALA A 40 -22.29 -3.91 2.74
N VAL A 41 -22.09 -3.86 4.06
CA VAL A 41 -23.04 -3.26 4.99
C VAL A 41 -23.21 -1.77 4.68
N TYR A 42 -22.13 -1.03 4.46
CA TYR A 42 -22.20 0.37 4.10
C TYR A 42 -22.99 0.60 2.81
N CYS A 43 -22.73 -0.18 1.75
CA CYS A 43 -23.48 -0.08 0.49
C CYS A 43 -24.96 -0.39 0.68
N ALA A 44 -25.29 -1.42 1.47
CA ALA A 44 -26.68 -1.77 1.78
C ALA A 44 -27.41 -0.64 2.52
N LEU A 45 -26.76 -0.03 3.52
CA LEU A 45 -27.34 1.10 4.27
C LEU A 45 -27.53 2.36 3.40
N ARG A 46 -26.70 2.53 2.38
CA ARG A 46 -26.77 3.68 1.46
C ARG A 46 -27.68 3.42 0.25
N GLY A 47 -28.23 2.20 0.13
CA GLY A 47 -29.07 1.82 -1.01
C GLY A 47 -28.31 1.83 -2.34
N ILE A 48 -27.00 1.60 -2.33
CA ILE A 48 -26.17 1.56 -3.54
C ILE A 48 -26.45 0.21 -4.23
N PRO A 49 -26.96 0.19 -5.48
CA PRO A 49 -27.21 -1.06 -6.19
C PRO A 49 -25.88 -1.78 -6.48
N PHE A 50 -25.91 -3.11 -6.33
CA PHE A 50 -24.79 -3.97 -6.72
C PHE A 50 -24.97 -4.35 -8.20
N ASP A 51 -24.73 -3.39 -9.11
CA ASP A 51 -24.76 -3.65 -10.54
C ASP A 51 -23.43 -4.27 -10.97
N MET A 52 -23.48 -5.55 -11.31
CA MET A 52 -22.31 -6.28 -11.78
C MET A 52 -22.41 -6.45 -13.30
N GLU A 53 -21.51 -5.81 -14.02
CA GLU A 53 -21.41 -6.01 -15.46
C GLU A 53 -20.74 -7.37 -15.77
N TRP A 54 -21.51 -8.32 -16.29
CA TRP A 54 -21.03 -9.64 -16.70
C TRP A 54 -20.32 -9.58 -18.08
N ASN A 55 -19.29 -8.75 -18.18
CA ASN A 55 -18.47 -8.65 -19.37
C ASN A 55 -17.13 -9.37 -19.12
N THR A 56 -16.65 -10.13 -20.11
CA THR A 56 -15.35 -10.86 -20.03
C THR A 56 -14.20 -9.93 -19.68
N ARG A 57 -14.21 -8.69 -20.17
CA ARG A 57 -13.20 -7.69 -19.85
C ARG A 57 -13.25 -7.28 -18.38
N TYR A 58 -14.46 -7.07 -17.84
CA TYR A 58 -14.65 -6.72 -16.43
C TYR A 58 -14.20 -7.85 -15.51
N ILE A 59 -14.65 -9.08 -15.78
CA ILE A 59 -14.26 -10.25 -14.97
C ILE A 59 -12.76 -10.52 -15.06
N GLY A 60 -12.17 -10.41 -16.25
CA GLY A 60 -10.72 -10.58 -16.44
C GLY A 60 -9.90 -9.57 -15.68
N SER A 61 -10.26 -8.29 -15.73
CA SER A 61 -9.59 -7.24 -14.97
C SER A 61 -9.77 -7.38 -13.47
N LEU A 62 -10.95 -7.81 -13.01
CA LEU A 62 -11.23 -8.08 -11.61
C LEU A 62 -10.38 -9.24 -11.08
N LEU A 63 -10.30 -10.35 -11.80
CA LEU A 63 -9.44 -11.49 -11.43
C LEU A 63 -7.97 -11.10 -11.40
N TYR A 64 -7.52 -10.30 -12.37
CA TYR A 64 -6.17 -9.77 -12.38
C TYR A 64 -5.89 -8.89 -11.15
N LEU A 65 -6.82 -8.03 -10.78
CA LEU A 65 -6.67 -7.17 -9.60
C LEU A 65 -6.68 -7.97 -8.29
N VAL A 66 -7.55 -8.99 -8.20
CA VAL A 66 -7.68 -9.82 -7.00
C VAL A 66 -6.47 -10.73 -6.82
N ILE A 67 -6.09 -11.51 -7.83
CA ILE A 67 -5.05 -12.54 -7.65
C ILE A 67 -3.65 -11.92 -7.64
N PRO A 68 -3.13 -11.28 -8.71
CA PRO A 68 -1.80 -10.70 -8.68
C PRO A 68 -1.69 -9.50 -7.75
N GLY A 69 -2.67 -8.59 -7.76
CA GLY A 69 -2.61 -7.36 -6.98
C GLY A 69 -2.83 -7.60 -5.48
N SER A 70 -3.97 -8.20 -5.13
CA SER A 70 -4.37 -8.31 -3.72
C SER A 70 -3.75 -9.53 -3.04
N VAL A 71 -3.83 -10.73 -3.62
CA VAL A 71 -3.30 -11.93 -2.93
C VAL A 71 -1.79 -11.97 -2.97
N ILE A 72 -1.18 -11.87 -4.15
CA ILE A 72 0.27 -12.01 -4.30
C ILE A 72 0.98 -10.74 -3.86
N GLY A 73 0.63 -9.60 -4.45
CA GLY A 73 1.33 -8.32 -4.22
C GLY A 73 1.21 -7.85 -2.77
N PHE A 74 0.00 -7.87 -2.22
CA PHE A 74 -0.22 -7.41 -0.85
C PHE A 74 0.40 -8.36 0.18
N THR A 75 0.32 -9.68 -0.04
CA THR A 75 0.98 -10.67 0.85
C THR A 75 2.50 -10.55 0.80
N ALA A 76 3.08 -10.33 -0.39
CA ALA A 76 4.51 -10.07 -0.53
C ALA A 76 4.93 -8.79 0.20
N TYR A 77 4.17 -7.71 0.05
CA TYR A 77 4.40 -6.45 0.76
C TYR A 77 4.32 -6.62 2.29
N LEU A 78 3.28 -7.26 2.81
CA LEU A 78 3.14 -7.51 4.25
C LEU A 78 4.25 -8.41 4.79
N THR A 79 4.69 -9.40 4.01
CA THR A 79 5.85 -10.23 4.37
C THR A 79 7.12 -9.39 4.47
N LEU A 80 7.31 -8.45 3.55
CA LEU A 80 8.42 -7.50 3.60
C LEU A 80 8.35 -6.61 4.85
N VAL A 81 7.16 -6.08 5.16
CA VAL A 81 6.90 -5.31 6.40
C VAL A 81 7.29 -6.10 7.64
N GLY A 82 6.93 -7.38 7.70
CA GLY A 82 7.28 -8.24 8.83
C GLY A 82 8.77 -8.52 8.97
N ARG A 83 9.49 -8.70 7.83
CA ARG A 83 10.93 -9.02 7.82
C ARG A 83 11.82 -7.81 8.09
N MET A 84 11.51 -6.68 7.47
CA MET A 84 12.37 -5.49 7.48
C MET A 84 11.87 -4.38 8.43
N GLY A 85 10.65 -4.51 8.92
CA GLY A 85 9.93 -3.50 9.67
C GLY A 85 9.18 -2.50 8.77
N PRO A 86 8.13 -1.85 9.30
CA PRO A 86 7.29 -0.94 8.53
C PRO A 86 8.06 0.26 7.98
N GLU A 87 9.06 0.76 8.70
CA GLU A 87 9.88 1.91 8.27
C GLU A 87 10.67 1.59 7.00
N ARG A 88 11.30 0.42 6.93
CA ARG A 88 12.09 0.02 5.75
C ARG A 88 11.21 -0.41 4.60
N ALA A 89 10.09 -1.07 4.87
CA ALA A 89 9.12 -1.44 3.84
C ALA A 89 8.50 -0.21 3.17
N ALA A 90 8.39 0.92 3.87
CA ALA A 90 7.94 2.18 3.31
C ALA A 90 8.82 2.67 2.14
N TYR A 91 10.09 2.26 2.02
CA TYR A 91 10.91 2.57 0.83
C TYR A 91 10.32 1.97 -0.46
N CYS A 92 9.61 0.85 -0.37
CA CYS A 92 8.95 0.26 -1.55
C CYS A 92 7.84 1.16 -2.07
N THR A 93 7.17 1.93 -1.20
CA THR A 93 6.10 2.85 -1.62
C THR A 93 6.62 4.01 -2.48
N VAL A 94 7.91 4.33 -2.38
CA VAL A 94 8.58 5.32 -3.24
C VAL A 94 8.64 4.86 -4.69
N LEU A 95 8.79 3.54 -4.90
CA LEU A 95 8.87 2.96 -6.23
C LEU A 95 7.51 2.83 -6.91
N PHE A 96 6.41 2.78 -6.15
CA PHE A 96 5.08 2.60 -6.71
C PHE A 96 4.67 3.69 -7.71
N PRO A 97 4.82 5.00 -7.43
CA PRO A 97 4.52 6.03 -8.42
C PRO A 97 5.37 5.92 -9.67
N LEU A 98 6.65 5.55 -9.52
CA LEU A 98 7.55 5.37 -10.66
C LEU A 98 7.10 4.21 -11.56
N VAL A 99 6.80 3.07 -10.95
CA VAL A 99 6.32 1.88 -11.69
C VAL A 99 4.96 2.16 -12.31
N ALA A 100 4.03 2.77 -11.57
CA ALA A 100 2.68 3.08 -12.04
C ALA A 100 2.71 4.01 -13.27
N LEU A 101 3.51 5.08 -13.25
CA LEU A 101 3.65 6.00 -14.38
C LEU A 101 4.29 5.33 -15.59
N ASN A 102 5.28 4.45 -15.39
CA ASN A 102 5.85 3.70 -16.51
C ASN A 102 4.85 2.72 -17.12
N VAL A 103 4.13 1.96 -16.29
CA VAL A 103 3.09 1.04 -16.77
C VAL A 103 2.00 1.79 -17.52
N SER A 104 1.53 2.93 -16.99
CA SER A 104 0.53 3.78 -17.64
C SER A 104 1.03 4.33 -18.98
N ALA A 105 2.31 4.73 -19.07
CA ALA A 105 2.91 5.19 -20.32
C ALA A 105 2.94 4.10 -21.40
N PHE A 106 3.25 2.84 -21.02
CA PHE A 106 3.31 1.73 -21.96
C PHE A 106 1.94 1.14 -22.31
N ALA A 107 1.04 1.00 -21.32
CA ALA A 107 -0.24 0.32 -21.49
C ALA A 107 -1.36 1.25 -21.94
N GLU A 108 -1.36 2.50 -21.52
CA GLU A 108 -2.43 3.48 -21.73
C GLU A 108 -2.02 4.62 -22.66
N GLY A 109 -0.77 4.61 -23.16
CA GLY A 109 -0.25 5.68 -24.01
C GLY A 109 -0.12 7.03 -23.29
N TYR A 110 0.07 7.00 -21.95
CA TYR A 110 0.24 8.22 -21.17
C TYR A 110 1.45 9.01 -21.65
N GLN A 111 1.22 10.27 -21.98
CA GLN A 111 2.29 11.18 -22.40
C GLN A 111 2.92 11.87 -21.19
N TRP A 112 4.23 11.79 -21.09
CA TRP A 112 4.99 12.46 -20.05
C TRP A 112 4.88 13.97 -20.21
N THR A 113 4.11 14.60 -19.32
CA THR A 113 3.98 16.06 -19.30
C THR A 113 5.00 16.66 -18.32
N PRO A 114 5.51 17.89 -18.58
CA PRO A 114 6.43 18.56 -17.65
C PRO A 114 5.91 18.66 -16.20
N PRO A 115 4.62 18.92 -15.94
CA PRO A 115 4.07 18.89 -14.58
C PRO A 115 4.12 17.51 -13.92
N ALA A 116 3.91 16.43 -14.68
CA ALA A 116 3.98 15.07 -14.15
C ALA A 116 5.41 14.70 -13.75
N LEU A 117 6.41 15.07 -14.58
CA LEU A 117 7.82 14.91 -14.23
C LEU A 117 8.21 15.70 -12.99
N ALA A 118 7.78 16.95 -12.90
CA ALA A 118 8.04 17.78 -11.71
C ALA A 118 7.41 17.17 -10.46
N GLY A 119 6.16 16.69 -10.54
CA GLY A 119 5.49 16.00 -9.45
C GLY A 119 6.22 14.74 -9.01
N LEU A 120 6.67 13.91 -9.96
CA LEU A 120 7.45 12.71 -9.67
C LEU A 120 8.77 13.03 -8.95
N VAL A 121 9.51 14.03 -9.44
CA VAL A 121 10.76 14.49 -8.82
C VAL A 121 10.51 14.98 -7.39
N LEU A 122 9.46 15.77 -7.16
CA LEU A 122 9.09 16.25 -5.84
C LEU A 122 8.75 15.11 -4.88
N VAL A 123 8.00 14.11 -5.33
CA VAL A 123 7.68 12.92 -4.53
C VAL A 123 8.95 12.14 -4.20
N MET A 124 9.84 11.93 -5.17
CA MET A 124 11.12 11.24 -4.95
C MET A 124 12.01 12.00 -3.96
N LEU A 125 12.14 13.31 -4.10
CA LEU A 125 12.90 14.15 -3.18
C LEU A 125 12.30 14.16 -1.78
N GLY A 126 10.98 14.27 -1.66
CA GLY A 126 10.26 14.20 -0.38
C GLY A 126 10.54 12.88 0.35
N ASN A 127 10.48 11.76 -0.37
CA ASN A 127 10.79 10.45 0.19
C ASN A 127 12.26 10.33 0.63
N VAL A 128 13.21 10.79 -0.19
CA VAL A 128 14.64 10.79 0.18
C VAL A 128 14.88 11.62 1.46
N LEU A 129 14.21 12.76 1.59
CA LEU A 129 14.34 13.61 2.79
C LEU A 129 13.78 12.94 4.05
N VAL A 130 12.59 12.32 3.95
CA VAL A 130 11.97 11.61 5.08
C VAL A 130 12.82 10.41 5.52
N PHE A 131 13.47 9.72 4.58
CA PHE A 131 14.28 8.54 4.88
C PHE A 131 15.75 8.81 5.18
N ARG A 132 16.21 10.05 5.06
CA ARG A 132 17.50 10.43 5.64
C ARG A 132 17.39 10.25 7.15
N LYS A 133 18.07 9.23 7.70
CA LYS A 133 18.16 9.01 9.15
C LYS A 133 18.55 10.31 9.83
N PRO A 134 17.80 10.81 10.83
CA PRO A 134 18.37 11.77 11.74
C PRO A 134 19.61 11.13 12.33
N LYS A 135 20.76 11.81 12.28
CA LYS A 135 21.92 11.41 13.07
C LYS A 135 21.42 11.21 14.50
N PRO A 136 21.76 10.09 15.18
CA PRO A 136 21.42 9.95 16.57
C PRO A 136 22.00 11.20 17.26
N VAL A 137 21.12 12.01 17.81
CA VAL A 137 21.53 13.05 18.76
C VAL A 137 22.17 12.25 19.88
N ALA A 138 23.48 12.27 19.93
CA ALA A 138 24.21 11.79 21.08
C ALA A 138 23.70 12.63 22.26
N LEU A 139 22.71 12.08 22.95
CA LEU A 139 22.31 12.57 24.26
C LEU A 139 23.51 12.25 25.14
N SER A 140 24.46 13.19 25.09
CA SER A 140 25.71 13.18 25.82
C SER A 140 25.39 12.80 27.26
N ALA A 141 26.05 11.75 27.69
CA ALA A 141 26.37 11.48 29.06
C ALA A 141 26.84 12.78 29.75
N LYS A 142 25.91 13.47 30.35
CA LYS A 142 26.12 14.57 31.30
C LYS A 142 25.10 14.42 32.41
N LEU A 143 25.15 13.31 33.09
CA LEU A 143 24.66 13.11 34.47
C LEU A 143 25.45 11.90 35.02
N ALA A 144 26.70 12.11 35.27
CA ALA A 144 27.49 11.39 36.25
C ALA A 144 28.02 12.41 37.23
#